data_5ac3b1c627d564ef853bad8302bbbe8c
#
_entry.id   5ac3b1c627d564ef853bad8302bbbe8c
#
_cell.length_a   1.000
_cell.length_b   1.000
_cell.length_c   1.000
_cell.angle_alpha   90.00
_cell.angle_beta   90.00
_cell.angle_gamma   90.00
#
_symmetry.space_group_name_H-M   'P 1'
#
loop_
_entity.id
_entity.type
_entity.pdbx_description
1 polymer ?
#
loop_
_entity_poly.entity_id
_entity_poly.type
_entity_poly.pdbx_seq_one_letter_code
_entity_poly.pdbx_strand_id
1 'polypeptide(L)'
;QRQMCIETALKEGIPIPKGVGKVYPGDILYKNFDDDASTIWSGKGTADDPGDQRIIGNSTPRFHYGINAGLSWKGFDLSVFLRGVGKRDFWRTDQIAWPTGTWGSLFKETLDFWTPEHTDAYFPRVYANNGVNTASNRWKQTKYLANAAYLKLQNITLSYTLPKTWAKQICFDEVKVFFSGENLHTWDHLPEGLESDMLSKGCLLYTSPSPRD
;
A
#
# COMPACT_ATOMS: atom_id res chain seq x y z
N GLN A 1 7.46 8.77 14.59
CA GLN A 1 8.92 8.96 14.50
C GLN A 1 9.60 7.60 14.40
N ARG A 2 10.51 7.50 13.43
CA ARG A 2 11.28 6.30 13.14
C ARG A 2 12.39 6.14 14.17
N GLN A 3 12.40 5.08 14.94
CA GLN A 3 13.65 4.59 15.51
C GLN A 3 13.67 3.07 15.41
N MET A 4 14.44 2.55 14.45
CA MET A 4 14.96 1.20 14.59
C MET A 4 16.09 1.23 15.59
N CYS A 5 16.20 0.20 16.41
CA CYS A 5 17.35 0.03 17.30
C CYS A 5 18.57 -0.29 16.45
N ILE A 6 19.32 0.74 16.04
CA ILE A 6 20.51 0.60 15.17
C ILE A 6 21.74 0.18 15.99
N GLU A 7 21.73 0.42 17.29
CA GLU A 7 22.90 0.20 18.16
C GLU A 7 22.91 -1.18 18.81
N THR A 8 24.09 -1.75 18.92
CA THR A 8 24.39 -3.05 19.53
C THR A 8 24.08 -3.10 21.03
N ALA A 9 23.88 -1.95 21.68
CA ALA A 9 23.49 -1.83 23.08
C ALA A 9 22.26 -0.92 23.17
N LEU A 10 21.19 -1.42 23.77
CA LEU A 10 20.06 -0.61 24.20
C LEU A 10 20.57 0.37 25.28
N LYS A 11 20.35 1.67 25.07
CA LYS A 11 20.55 2.66 26.13
C LYS A 11 19.63 2.34 27.29
N GLU A 12 20.14 2.43 28.51
CA GLU A 12 19.32 2.33 29.73
C GLU A 12 18.18 3.36 29.67
N GLY A 13 16.98 2.95 30.04
CA GLY A 13 15.81 3.83 30.06
C GLY A 13 14.93 3.84 28.79
N ILE A 14 15.20 2.98 27.81
CA ILE A 14 14.29 2.83 26.66
C ILE A 14 13.07 2.01 27.10
N PRO A 15 11.84 2.52 26.94
CA PRO A 15 10.63 1.78 27.26
C PRO A 15 10.50 0.53 26.39
N ILE A 16 10.25 -0.60 27.04
CA ILE A 16 10.08 -1.89 26.35
C ILE A 16 8.59 -2.14 26.15
N PRO A 17 8.18 -2.62 24.95
CA PRO A 17 6.79 -2.98 24.69
C PRO A 17 6.29 -4.01 25.70
N LYS A 18 5.12 -3.79 26.27
CA LYS A 18 4.52 -4.68 27.26
C LYS A 18 4.42 -6.11 26.74
N GLY A 19 4.87 -7.08 27.52
CA GLY A 19 4.89 -8.49 27.14
C GLY A 19 6.12 -8.93 26.36
N VAL A 20 7.01 -8.00 25.97
CA VAL A 20 8.33 -8.29 25.39
C VAL A 20 9.35 -8.31 26.51
N GLY A 21 9.97 -9.45 26.76
CA GLY A 21 10.94 -9.59 27.85
C GLY A 21 12.27 -8.93 27.54
N LYS A 22 12.67 -8.89 26.27
CA LYS A 22 13.92 -8.30 25.80
C LYS A 22 13.80 -7.85 24.35
N VAL A 23 14.27 -6.64 24.06
CA VAL A 23 14.39 -6.10 22.70
C VAL A 23 15.81 -6.31 22.21
N TYR A 24 15.96 -6.66 20.96
CA TYR A 24 17.25 -6.90 20.31
C TYR A 24 17.52 -5.85 19.23
N PRO A 25 18.80 -5.67 18.83
CA PRO A 25 19.11 -4.84 17.67
C PRO A 25 18.32 -5.28 16.43
N GLY A 26 17.73 -4.32 15.74
CA GLY A 26 16.85 -4.55 14.60
C GLY A 26 15.36 -4.71 14.92
N ASP A 27 14.98 -4.76 16.20
CA ASP A 27 13.58 -4.69 16.61
C ASP A 27 13.03 -3.26 16.53
N ILE A 28 11.71 -3.16 16.38
CA ILE A 28 11.00 -1.87 16.34
C ILE A 28 10.81 -1.34 17.74
N LEU A 29 11.26 -0.10 17.95
CA LEU A 29 10.97 0.67 19.16
C LEU A 29 9.80 1.60 18.92
N TYR A 30 8.91 1.65 19.89
CA TYR A 30 7.74 2.52 19.88
C TYR A 30 7.97 3.75 20.77
N LYS A 31 7.34 4.85 20.39
CA LYS A 31 7.43 6.07 21.16
C LYS A 31 6.55 5.94 22.42
N ASN A 32 7.14 6.20 23.56
CA ASN A 32 6.44 6.41 24.82
C ASN A 32 5.90 7.86 24.86
N PHE A 33 4.61 8.01 25.18
CA PHE A 33 3.95 9.31 25.23
C PHE A 33 3.56 9.73 26.63
N ASP A 34 3.53 8.82 27.58
CA ASP A 34 3.11 9.05 28.96
C ASP A 34 4.25 8.89 29.98
N ASP A 35 5.49 8.63 29.49
CA ASP A 35 6.72 8.48 30.28
C ASP A 35 6.65 7.39 31.37
N ASP A 36 5.76 6.43 31.22
CA ASP A 36 5.75 5.27 32.10
C ASP A 36 6.81 4.21 31.71
N ALA A 37 6.97 3.15 32.48
CA ALA A 37 7.99 2.14 32.25
C ALA A 37 7.68 1.18 31.11
N SER A 38 6.48 1.23 30.53
CA SER A 38 6.05 0.31 29.46
C SER A 38 5.40 1.05 28.32
N THR A 39 5.65 0.64 27.09
CA THR A 39 5.02 1.23 25.92
C THR A 39 3.76 0.48 25.50
N ILE A 40 2.87 1.17 24.80
CA ILE A 40 1.76 0.70 23.95
C ILE A 40 0.50 0.28 24.72
N TRP A 41 0.64 -0.43 25.82
CA TRP A 41 -0.47 -0.98 26.58
C TRP A 41 -0.63 -0.39 27.99
N SER A 42 0.12 0.67 28.28
CA SER A 42 -0.17 1.52 29.43
C SER A 42 -1.54 2.16 29.16
N GLY A 43 -2.40 2.11 30.10
CA GLY A 43 -3.77 2.54 29.90
C GLY A 43 -4.70 1.46 29.34
N LYS A 44 -5.98 1.82 29.22
CA LYS A 44 -7.04 0.90 28.81
C LYS A 44 -7.21 0.81 27.29
N GLY A 45 -6.50 1.63 26.51
CA GLY A 45 -6.66 1.73 25.07
C GLY A 45 -8.03 2.29 24.68
N THR A 46 -8.69 3.03 25.57
CA THR A 46 -9.96 3.73 25.33
C THR A 46 -9.70 5.15 24.83
N ALA A 47 -10.74 5.86 24.41
CA ALA A 47 -10.64 7.26 24.00
C ALA A 47 -10.19 8.18 25.17
N ASP A 48 -10.60 7.84 26.38
CA ASP A 48 -10.28 8.61 27.59
C ASP A 48 -8.91 8.25 28.19
N ASP A 49 -8.46 7.01 27.97
CA ASP A 49 -7.18 6.51 28.45
C ASP A 49 -6.48 5.72 27.34
N PRO A 50 -5.92 6.41 26.33
CA PRO A 50 -5.32 5.78 25.16
C PRO A 50 -3.93 5.19 25.44
N GLY A 51 -3.29 5.50 26.56
CA GLY A 51 -1.90 5.15 26.79
C GLY A 51 -0.99 5.70 25.69
N ASP A 52 -0.08 4.88 25.18
CA ASP A 52 0.80 5.23 24.06
C ASP A 52 0.14 5.14 22.67
N GLN A 53 -1.12 4.74 22.61
CA GLN A 53 -1.82 4.60 21.34
C GLN A 53 -2.28 5.95 20.81
N ARG A 54 -2.11 6.15 19.51
CA ARG A 54 -2.55 7.36 18.79
C ARG A 54 -3.18 6.95 17.46
N ILE A 55 -4.11 7.75 16.98
CA ILE A 55 -4.67 7.58 15.64
C ILE A 55 -3.59 7.96 14.63
N ILE A 56 -3.12 6.99 13.85
CA ILE A 56 -2.04 7.16 12.87
C ILE A 56 -2.53 7.29 11.43
N GLY A 57 -3.77 6.89 11.14
CA GLY A 57 -4.32 6.95 9.79
C GLY A 57 -5.78 6.52 9.71
N ASN A 58 -6.33 6.56 8.52
CA ASN A 58 -7.69 6.16 8.22
C ASN A 58 -7.74 5.33 6.93
N SER A 59 -8.22 4.10 7.05
CA SER A 59 -8.35 3.17 5.93
C SER A 59 -9.55 3.43 5.02
N THR A 60 -10.47 4.31 5.45
CA THR A 60 -11.64 4.68 4.64
C THR A 60 -11.20 5.63 3.53
N PRO A 61 -11.50 5.31 2.26
CA PRO A 61 -11.19 6.20 1.15
C PRO A 61 -11.93 7.54 1.30
N ARG A 62 -11.22 8.62 1.09
CA ARG A 62 -11.76 9.99 1.13
C ARG A 62 -11.49 10.68 -0.20
N PHE A 63 -12.33 11.65 -0.54
CA PHE A 63 -12.20 12.44 -1.76
C PHE A 63 -12.13 11.56 -3.02
N HIS A 64 -13.22 10.83 -3.28
CA HIS A 64 -13.41 10.17 -4.56
C HIS A 64 -13.63 11.20 -5.65
N TYR A 65 -12.91 11.07 -6.75
CA TYR A 65 -13.07 11.96 -7.89
C TYR A 65 -13.00 11.19 -9.20
N GLY A 66 -13.73 11.73 -10.18
CA GLY A 66 -13.71 11.27 -11.57
C GLY A 66 -13.64 12.46 -12.50
N ILE A 67 -12.78 12.39 -13.50
CA ILE A 67 -12.62 13.40 -14.53
C ILE A 67 -12.94 12.75 -15.85
N ASN A 68 -13.93 13.30 -16.56
CA ASN A 68 -14.27 12.89 -17.92
C ASN A 68 -13.95 14.03 -18.88
N ALA A 69 -13.07 13.78 -19.83
CA ALA A 69 -12.67 14.73 -20.84
C ALA A 69 -12.99 14.17 -22.23
N GLY A 70 -13.61 14.98 -23.07
CA GLY A 70 -13.94 14.64 -24.45
C GLY A 70 -13.48 15.72 -25.42
N LEU A 71 -12.95 15.32 -26.57
CA LEU A 71 -12.55 16.19 -27.64
C LEU A 71 -13.02 15.62 -28.97
N SER A 72 -13.75 16.44 -29.73
CA SER A 72 -14.21 16.06 -31.09
C SER A 72 -13.63 17.04 -32.11
N TRP A 73 -12.99 16.49 -33.15
CA TRP A 73 -12.38 17.30 -34.21
C TRP A 73 -12.36 16.55 -35.54
N LYS A 74 -13.01 17.15 -36.54
CA LYS A 74 -13.02 16.64 -37.94
C LYS A 74 -13.27 15.12 -38.09
N GLY A 75 -14.23 14.59 -37.32
CA GLY A 75 -14.58 13.17 -37.36
C GLY A 75 -13.78 12.32 -36.37
N PHE A 76 -12.77 12.86 -35.71
CA PHE A 76 -12.12 12.21 -34.57
C PHE A 76 -12.82 12.57 -33.28
N ASP A 77 -13.11 11.58 -32.46
CA ASP A 77 -13.59 11.76 -31.09
C ASP A 77 -12.65 11.05 -30.13
N LEU A 78 -12.12 11.79 -29.18
CA LEU A 78 -11.30 11.28 -28.08
C LEU A 78 -12.10 11.43 -26.78
N SER A 79 -12.23 10.34 -26.04
CA SER A 79 -12.80 10.34 -24.71
C SER A 79 -11.78 9.75 -23.71
N VAL A 80 -11.57 10.43 -22.61
CA VAL A 80 -10.64 10.02 -21.55
C VAL A 80 -11.35 10.06 -20.22
N PHE A 81 -11.32 8.98 -19.48
CA PHE A 81 -11.88 8.91 -18.13
C PHE A 81 -10.79 8.56 -17.12
N LEU A 82 -10.62 9.46 -16.16
CA LEU A 82 -9.71 9.31 -15.02
C LEU A 82 -10.54 9.19 -13.76
N ARG A 83 -10.18 8.28 -12.87
CA ARG A 83 -10.76 8.22 -11.53
C ARG A 83 -9.68 8.08 -10.46
N GLY A 84 -9.98 8.48 -9.24
CA GLY A 84 -9.04 8.31 -8.16
C GLY A 84 -9.61 8.55 -6.78
N VAL A 85 -8.72 8.35 -5.81
CA VAL A 85 -8.94 8.58 -4.39
C VAL A 85 -7.83 9.48 -3.86
N GLY A 86 -8.22 10.65 -3.33
CA GLY A 86 -7.24 11.65 -2.89
C GLY A 86 -6.59 11.33 -1.55
N LYS A 87 -7.22 10.52 -0.70
CA LYS A 87 -6.64 10.14 0.59
C LYS A 87 -7.16 8.78 1.06
N ARG A 88 -6.25 7.88 1.34
CA ARG A 88 -6.49 6.59 1.98
C ARG A 88 -5.19 6.08 2.58
N ASP A 89 -5.24 5.63 3.82
CA ASP A 89 -4.11 4.97 4.47
C ASP A 89 -4.36 3.46 4.48
N PHE A 90 -3.33 2.68 4.19
CA PHE A 90 -3.43 1.23 4.14
C PHE A 90 -2.38 0.58 5.03
N TRP A 91 -2.85 -0.32 5.90
CA TRP A 91 -1.98 -1.15 6.71
C TRP A 91 -1.97 -2.58 6.18
N ARG A 92 -0.82 -3.06 5.77
CA ARG A 92 -0.64 -4.43 5.29
C ARG A 92 -0.61 -5.41 6.45
N THR A 93 -1.50 -6.38 6.42
CA THR A 93 -1.63 -7.43 7.46
C THR A 93 -1.27 -8.82 6.95
N ASP A 94 -1.04 -8.95 5.64
CA ASP A 94 -0.76 -10.22 4.99
C ASP A 94 0.65 -10.76 5.31
N GLN A 95 0.82 -12.06 5.20
CA GLN A 95 2.11 -12.72 5.44
C GLN A 95 3.14 -12.39 4.34
N ILE A 96 2.69 -12.02 3.16
CA ILE A 96 3.55 -11.63 2.04
C ILE A 96 4.29 -10.33 2.37
N ALA A 97 3.63 -9.42 3.09
CA ALA A 97 4.20 -8.13 3.48
C ALA A 97 5.28 -8.23 4.57
N TRP A 98 5.29 -9.31 5.32
CA TRP A 98 6.15 -9.43 6.49
C TRP A 98 7.05 -10.64 6.37
N PRO A 99 8.39 -10.45 6.38
CA PRO A 99 9.35 -11.56 6.23
C PRO A 99 9.46 -12.39 7.52
N THR A 100 8.34 -12.67 8.17
CA THR A 100 8.35 -13.27 9.49
C THR A 100 7.19 -14.25 9.67
N GLY A 101 7.49 -15.40 10.23
CA GLY A 101 6.50 -16.38 10.61
C GLY A 101 6.96 -17.80 10.36
N THR A 102 6.47 -18.75 11.13
CA THR A 102 6.89 -20.17 11.09
C THR A 102 6.59 -20.83 9.72
N TRP A 103 5.61 -20.31 9.00
CA TRP A 103 5.16 -20.83 7.70
C TRP A 103 5.31 -19.81 6.56
N GLY A 104 5.97 -18.69 6.82
CA GLY A 104 6.16 -17.63 5.83
C GLY A 104 7.36 -17.90 4.93
N SER A 105 7.18 -17.67 3.63
CA SER A 105 8.29 -17.60 2.69
C SER A 105 8.76 -16.15 2.59
N LEU A 106 10.06 -15.96 2.33
CA LEU A 106 10.61 -14.64 2.00
C LEU A 106 10.31 -14.36 0.52
N PHE A 107 9.75 -13.19 0.27
CA PHE A 107 9.54 -12.67 -1.08
C PHE A 107 10.64 -11.66 -1.41
N LYS A 108 10.86 -11.38 -2.68
CA LYS A 108 11.88 -10.43 -3.13
C LYS A 108 11.73 -9.07 -2.46
N GLU A 109 10.49 -8.60 -2.29
CA GLU A 109 10.13 -7.33 -1.67
C GLU A 109 10.46 -7.28 -0.17
N THR A 110 10.55 -8.44 0.48
CA THR A 110 10.81 -8.56 1.92
C THR A 110 12.26 -8.96 2.25
N LEU A 111 13.13 -9.06 1.24
CA LEU A 111 14.55 -9.38 1.44
C LEU A 111 15.35 -8.25 2.08
N ASP A 112 14.82 -7.02 2.04
CA ASP A 112 15.43 -5.86 2.70
C ASP A 112 15.09 -5.85 4.20
N PHE A 113 15.61 -6.82 4.94
CA PHE A 113 15.44 -6.95 6.38
C PHE A 113 16.77 -6.73 7.13
N TRP A 114 16.65 -6.32 8.37
CA TRP A 114 17.78 -5.98 9.21
C TRP A 114 18.70 -7.19 9.50
N THR A 115 19.98 -6.98 9.26
CA THR A 115 21.08 -7.89 9.69
C THR A 115 22.19 -7.05 10.33
N PRO A 116 23.14 -7.65 11.08
CA PRO A 116 24.28 -6.90 11.61
C PRO A 116 25.14 -6.20 10.53
N GLU A 117 25.15 -6.74 9.31
CA GLU A 117 25.87 -6.20 8.15
C GLU A 117 24.98 -5.19 7.35
N HIS A 118 23.67 -5.22 7.53
CA HIS A 118 22.69 -4.39 6.83
C HIS A 118 21.76 -3.72 7.82
N THR A 119 22.25 -2.66 8.48
CA THR A 119 21.53 -1.97 9.56
C THR A 119 20.51 -0.95 9.09
N ASP A 120 20.58 -0.49 7.82
CA ASP A 120 19.67 0.48 7.21
C ASP A 120 18.54 -0.20 6.42
N ALA A 121 18.13 -1.36 6.83
CA ALA A 121 17.09 -2.12 6.19
C ALA A 121 15.68 -1.52 6.39
N TYR A 122 14.79 -1.75 5.43
CA TYR A 122 13.39 -1.31 5.54
C TYR A 122 12.61 -2.13 6.56
N PHE A 123 12.77 -3.48 6.56
CA PHE A 123 12.10 -4.37 7.49
C PHE A 123 12.93 -4.61 8.76
N PRO A 124 12.27 -4.94 9.89
CA PRO A 124 12.96 -5.27 11.12
C PRO A 124 13.67 -6.61 11.03
N ARG A 125 14.39 -6.95 12.09
CA ARG A 125 15.02 -8.27 12.26
C ARG A 125 14.00 -9.38 12.10
N VAL A 126 14.38 -10.42 11.35
CA VAL A 126 13.58 -11.62 11.12
C VAL A 126 13.85 -12.65 12.22
N TYR A 127 12.77 -13.22 12.73
CA TYR A 127 12.81 -14.33 13.69
C TYR A 127 12.23 -15.59 13.05
N ALA A 128 12.85 -16.73 13.29
CA ALA A 128 12.41 -18.02 12.76
C ALA A 128 11.08 -18.53 13.35
N ASN A 129 10.55 -17.86 14.36
CA ASN A 129 9.32 -18.26 15.03
C ASN A 129 8.34 -17.06 15.21
N ASN A 130 7.09 -17.36 15.47
CA ASN A 130 6.08 -16.36 15.82
C ASN A 130 6.13 -15.97 17.31
N GLY A 131 7.33 -15.69 17.83
CA GLY A 131 7.53 -15.24 19.20
C GLY A 131 7.00 -13.82 19.43
N VAL A 132 7.09 -13.38 20.68
CA VAL A 132 6.59 -12.07 21.12
C VAL A 132 7.24 -10.91 20.36
N ASN A 133 8.55 -10.99 20.08
CA ASN A 133 9.26 -9.97 19.30
C ASN A 133 8.75 -9.89 17.86
N THR A 134 8.48 -11.03 17.23
CA THR A 134 7.85 -11.07 15.91
C THR A 134 6.49 -10.38 15.91
N ALA A 135 5.67 -10.65 16.92
CA ALA A 135 4.36 -10.03 17.05
C ALA A 135 4.47 -8.52 17.30
N SER A 136 5.39 -8.09 18.19
CA SER A 136 5.58 -6.67 18.50
C SER A 136 6.08 -5.87 17.30
N ASN A 137 6.99 -6.41 16.50
CA ASN A 137 7.48 -5.75 15.29
C ASN A 137 6.39 -5.53 14.23
N ARG A 138 5.29 -6.27 14.31
CA ARG A 138 4.12 -6.19 13.40
C ARG A 138 2.99 -5.30 13.90
N TRP A 139 3.11 -4.70 15.07
CA TRP A 139 2.06 -3.80 15.56
C TRP A 139 1.91 -2.59 14.66
N LYS A 140 0.66 -2.10 14.55
CA LYS A 140 0.34 -0.96 13.69
C LYS A 140 1.17 0.26 14.07
N GLN A 141 1.85 0.81 13.09
CA GLN A 141 2.83 1.89 13.27
C GLN A 141 2.95 2.76 12.02
N THR A 142 3.49 3.93 12.18
CA THR A 142 3.61 4.91 11.09
C THR A 142 4.62 4.51 10.02
N LYS A 143 5.63 3.70 10.36
CA LYS A 143 6.69 3.31 9.41
C LYS A 143 6.15 2.51 8.21
N TYR A 144 5.24 1.57 8.47
CA TYR A 144 4.70 0.66 7.45
C TYR A 144 3.26 1.00 7.04
N LEU A 145 2.77 2.16 7.47
CA LEU A 145 1.49 2.67 7.00
C LEU A 145 1.69 3.24 5.59
N ALA A 146 1.09 2.61 4.60
CA ALA A 146 1.20 3.00 3.21
C ALA A 146 0.13 4.02 2.83
N ASN A 147 0.49 4.95 1.95
CA ASN A 147 -0.46 5.84 1.31
C ASN A 147 -1.07 5.13 0.10
N ALA A 148 -2.36 4.82 0.18
CA ALA A 148 -3.12 4.17 -0.88
C ALA A 148 -3.99 5.17 -1.67
N ALA A 149 -3.62 6.45 -1.71
CA ALA A 149 -4.17 7.41 -2.65
C ALA A 149 -3.69 7.08 -4.06
N TYR A 150 -4.58 7.22 -5.05
CA TYR A 150 -4.23 6.90 -6.43
C TYR A 150 -5.01 7.76 -7.43
N LEU A 151 -4.46 7.83 -8.64
CA LEU A 151 -5.12 8.31 -9.85
C LEU A 151 -4.97 7.23 -10.93
N LYS A 152 -6.08 6.82 -11.54
CA LYS A 152 -6.11 5.76 -12.55
C LYS A 152 -6.67 6.28 -13.87
N LEU A 153 -5.95 6.02 -14.96
CA LEU A 153 -6.48 6.16 -16.30
C LEU A 153 -7.39 4.96 -16.60
N GLN A 154 -8.67 5.16 -16.30
CA GLN A 154 -9.67 4.11 -16.31
C GLN A 154 -10.04 3.68 -17.73
N ASN A 155 -10.25 4.67 -18.61
CA ASN A 155 -10.63 4.42 -19.98
C ASN A 155 -10.09 5.51 -20.89
N ILE A 156 -9.63 5.13 -22.07
CA ILE A 156 -9.37 6.02 -23.18
C ILE A 156 -9.98 5.41 -24.44
N THR A 157 -10.76 6.20 -25.14
CA THR A 157 -11.39 5.78 -26.40
C THR A 157 -11.10 6.82 -27.46
N LEU A 158 -10.49 6.39 -28.56
CA LEU A 158 -10.31 7.16 -29.77
C LEU A 158 -11.18 6.57 -30.87
N SER A 159 -12.03 7.36 -31.46
CA SER A 159 -12.83 6.92 -32.57
C SER A 159 -12.74 7.89 -33.77
N TYR A 160 -12.94 7.35 -34.93
CA TYR A 160 -12.97 8.09 -36.19
C TYR A 160 -14.22 7.73 -36.99
N THR A 161 -15.01 8.75 -37.32
CA THR A 161 -16.18 8.63 -38.18
C THR A 161 -15.78 8.98 -39.61
N LEU A 162 -15.91 8.03 -40.53
CA LEU A 162 -15.56 8.24 -41.93
C LEU A 162 -16.50 9.27 -42.59
N PRO A 163 -15.99 10.11 -43.49
CA PRO A 163 -16.82 11.00 -44.30
C PRO A 163 -17.90 10.23 -45.07
N LYS A 164 -19.11 10.76 -45.13
CA LYS A 164 -20.26 10.10 -45.82
C LYS A 164 -19.98 9.73 -47.28
N THR A 165 -19.11 10.48 -47.94
CA THR A 165 -18.67 10.20 -49.34
C THR A 165 -17.96 8.85 -49.46
N TRP A 166 -17.11 8.50 -48.50
CA TRP A 166 -16.39 7.24 -48.48
C TRP A 166 -17.27 6.08 -48.00
N ALA A 167 -18.11 6.35 -46.98
CA ALA A 167 -19.02 5.34 -46.43
C ALA A 167 -19.99 4.84 -47.53
N LYS A 168 -20.53 5.73 -48.35
CA LYS A 168 -21.43 5.37 -49.48
C LYS A 168 -20.76 4.54 -50.58
N GLN A 169 -19.47 4.70 -50.81
CA GLN A 169 -18.73 3.87 -51.79
C GLN A 169 -18.70 2.38 -51.39
N ILE A 170 -18.76 2.11 -50.11
CA ILE A 170 -18.80 0.76 -49.54
C ILE A 170 -20.20 0.31 -49.12
N CYS A 171 -21.24 1.03 -49.62
CA CYS A 171 -22.67 0.75 -49.33
C CYS A 171 -23.08 0.84 -47.85
N PHE A 172 -22.43 1.67 -47.09
CA PHE A 172 -22.80 1.96 -45.72
C PHE A 172 -23.25 3.42 -45.55
N ASP A 173 -24.21 3.68 -44.65
CA ASP A 173 -24.66 5.04 -44.34
C ASP A 173 -23.68 5.76 -43.45
N GLU A 174 -23.07 5.06 -42.50
CA GLU A 174 -22.05 5.56 -41.58
C GLU A 174 -21.09 4.45 -41.18
N VAL A 175 -19.82 4.75 -41.12
CA VAL A 175 -18.77 3.88 -40.60
C VAL A 175 -17.99 4.59 -39.53
N LYS A 176 -17.95 4.02 -38.35
CA LYS A 176 -17.17 4.50 -37.21
C LYS A 176 -16.20 3.40 -36.78
N VAL A 177 -14.91 3.75 -36.76
CA VAL A 177 -13.86 2.89 -36.25
C VAL A 177 -13.46 3.43 -34.90
N PHE A 178 -13.30 2.57 -33.91
CA PHE A 178 -12.86 2.99 -32.59
C PHE A 178 -11.78 2.06 -32.03
N PHE A 179 -10.91 2.63 -31.21
CA PHE A 179 -9.92 1.94 -30.41
C PHE A 179 -10.17 2.33 -28.95
N SER A 180 -10.30 1.35 -28.07
CA SER A 180 -10.54 1.56 -26.65
C SER A 180 -9.51 0.80 -25.83
N GLY A 181 -8.98 1.48 -24.80
CA GLY A 181 -8.10 0.90 -23.79
C GLY A 181 -8.68 1.14 -22.41
N GLU A 182 -8.62 0.11 -21.56
CA GLU A 182 -9.13 0.16 -20.20
C GLU A 182 -8.03 -0.13 -19.19
N ASN A 183 -8.07 0.52 -18.02
CA ASN A 183 -7.15 0.31 -16.91
C ASN A 183 -5.67 0.43 -17.32
N LEU A 184 -5.35 1.40 -18.17
CA LEU A 184 -4.04 1.51 -18.83
C LEU A 184 -2.91 1.85 -17.86
N HIS A 185 -3.17 2.69 -16.88
CA HIS A 185 -2.14 3.12 -15.95
C HIS A 185 -2.72 3.58 -14.61
N THR A 186 -2.01 3.26 -13.53
CA THR A 186 -2.33 3.73 -12.18
C THR A 186 -1.11 4.45 -11.61
N TRP A 187 -1.31 5.69 -11.18
CA TRP A 187 -0.32 6.44 -10.40
C TRP A 187 -0.67 6.30 -8.94
N ASP A 188 0.16 5.62 -8.18
CA ASP A 188 0.02 5.44 -6.75
C ASP A 188 1.37 5.46 -6.03
N HIS A 189 1.36 5.22 -4.72
CA HIS A 189 2.55 5.21 -3.87
C HIS A 189 2.73 3.84 -3.20
N LEU A 190 2.05 2.82 -3.70
CA LEU A 190 2.18 1.47 -3.17
C LEU A 190 3.39 0.75 -3.77
N PRO A 191 3.93 -0.25 -3.08
CA PRO A 191 4.92 -1.14 -3.67
C PRO A 191 4.40 -1.84 -4.92
N GLU A 192 5.29 -2.17 -5.84
CA GLU A 192 4.97 -2.91 -7.06
C GLU A 192 4.16 -4.18 -6.75
N GLY A 193 3.17 -4.48 -7.58
CA GLY A 193 2.29 -5.64 -7.42
C GLY A 193 1.07 -5.42 -6.53
N LEU A 194 0.90 -4.25 -5.93
CA LEU A 194 -0.31 -3.87 -5.21
C LEU A 194 -1.11 -2.85 -6.00
N GLU A 195 -2.37 -3.13 -6.25
CA GLU A 195 -3.29 -2.17 -6.86
C GLU A 195 -4.13 -1.44 -5.81
N SER A 196 -4.06 -0.12 -5.83
CA SER A 196 -4.72 0.74 -4.83
C SER A 196 -6.24 0.62 -4.81
N ASP A 197 -6.90 0.34 -5.95
CA ASP A 197 -8.34 0.22 -6.03
C ASP A 197 -8.86 -1.16 -5.59
N MET A 198 -7.99 -2.17 -5.56
CA MET A 198 -8.30 -3.53 -5.10
C MET A 198 -8.08 -3.75 -3.61
N LEU A 199 -7.58 -2.77 -2.88
CA LEU A 199 -7.37 -2.85 -1.44
C LEU A 199 -8.70 -2.89 -0.69
N SER A 200 -9.34 -4.04 -0.62
CA SER A 200 -10.45 -4.32 0.27
C SER A 200 -9.98 -5.11 1.49
N LYS A 201 -10.76 -5.12 2.55
CA LYS A 201 -10.43 -5.88 3.76
C LYS A 201 -10.21 -7.36 3.39
N GLY A 202 -8.95 -7.76 3.31
CA GLY A 202 -8.55 -9.17 3.21
C GLY A 202 -8.46 -9.78 1.81
N CYS A 203 -8.66 -9.03 0.73
CA CYS A 203 -8.46 -9.56 -0.62
C CYS A 203 -7.25 -8.89 -1.29
N LEU A 204 -6.12 -9.56 -1.26
CA LEU A 204 -4.99 -9.29 -2.13
C LEU A 204 -5.14 -10.22 -3.34
N LEU A 205 -5.69 -9.71 -4.42
CA LEU A 205 -5.57 -10.39 -5.71
C LEU A 205 -4.17 -10.08 -6.27
N TYR A 206 -3.28 -11.04 -6.09
CA TYR A 206 -2.03 -11.07 -6.81
C TYR A 206 -2.34 -11.47 -8.26
N THR A 207 -2.29 -10.54 -9.16
CA THR A 207 -2.19 -10.86 -10.58
C THR A 207 -0.73 -11.14 -10.93
N SER A 208 -0.25 -12.30 -10.55
CA SER A 208 0.94 -12.82 -11.19
C SER A 208 0.55 -13.29 -12.58
N PRO A 209 1.29 -12.97 -13.65
CA PRO A 209 1.08 -13.60 -14.94
C PRO A 209 1.19 -15.09 -14.74
N SER A 210 0.15 -15.83 -15.19
CA SER A 210 0.16 -17.28 -15.15
C SER A 210 1.34 -17.81 -15.96
N PRO A 211 2.19 -18.69 -15.43
CA PRO A 211 3.24 -19.32 -16.21
C PRO A 211 2.65 -20.43 -17.08
N ARG A 212 1.68 -20.10 -17.88
CA ARG A 212 1.17 -20.93 -18.95
C ARG A 212 1.21 -20.10 -20.21
N ASP A 213 2.36 -20.12 -20.81
CA ASP A 213 2.60 -20.07 -22.26
C ASP A 213 4.09 -20.35 -22.50
#